data_b9c30b47bddaa31fda578b4ae8f76a9c
#
_entry.id   b9c30b47bddaa31fda578b4ae8f76a9c
#
_cell.length_a   1.000
_cell.length_b   1.000
_cell.length_c   1.000
_cell.angle_alpha   90.00
_cell.angle_beta   90.00
_cell.angle_gamma   90.00
#
_symmetry.space_group_name_H-M   'P 1'
#
loop_
_entity.id
_entity.type
_entity.pdbx_description
1 polymer ?
#
loop_
_entity_poly.entity_id
_entity_poly.type
_entity_poly.pdbx_seq_one_letter_code
_entity_poly.pdbx_strand_id
1 'polypeptide(L)'
;MKPAWSILCVSILWVGGCATSDDPREGGLIGYLQHGEKGYQERLDRRQEQIAALEAEGKDATAETERLREELDARRAEVDQQRALLGELESELEALSRDVEELPASSAADVQRSVAAVQRELETLDQDTELMLKERRRRINALRKELKLLRERASLLTTL
;
A
#
# COMPACT_ATOMS: atom_id res chain seq x y z
N MET A 1 -10.64 69.01 40.14
CA MET A 1 -10.64 69.25 38.70
C MET A 1 -9.64 68.33 38.08
N LYS A 2 -10.04 67.18 37.59
CA LYS A 2 -9.33 66.12 36.81
C LYS A 2 -10.33 65.00 36.53
N PRO A 3 -10.30 64.26 35.47
CA PRO A 3 -9.52 64.19 34.25
C PRO A 3 -10.40 63.92 33.02
N ALA A 4 -10.67 64.94 32.24
CA ALA A 4 -11.40 64.75 30.98
C ALA A 4 -10.47 64.34 29.81
N TRP A 5 -9.15 64.38 29.99
CA TRP A 5 -8.19 64.13 28.90
C TRP A 5 -7.78 62.67 28.71
N SER A 6 -7.93 61.84 29.72
CA SER A 6 -7.62 60.39 29.61
C SER A 6 -8.60 59.58 28.77
N ILE A 7 -9.83 60.05 28.63
CA ILE A 7 -10.87 59.33 27.85
C ILE A 7 -10.70 59.55 26.35
N LEU A 8 -10.12 60.70 25.97
CA LEU A 8 -9.94 61.01 24.54
C LEU A 8 -8.84 60.19 23.86
N CYS A 9 -7.80 59.80 24.60
CA CYS A 9 -6.68 58.99 24.08
C CYS A 9 -7.06 57.50 23.86
N VAL A 10 -7.99 56.98 24.64
CA VAL A 10 -8.42 55.56 24.50
C VAL A 10 -9.32 55.37 23.29
N SER A 11 -10.08 56.38 22.90
CA SER A 11 -11.00 56.31 21.75
C SER A 11 -10.29 56.34 20.39
N ILE A 12 -9.08 56.86 20.31
CA ILE A 12 -8.30 56.94 19.05
C ILE A 12 -7.62 55.60 18.71
N LEU A 13 -7.35 54.79 19.73
CA LEU A 13 -6.70 53.45 19.53
C LEU A 13 -7.66 52.39 18.91
N TRP A 14 -8.95 52.60 18.97
CA TRP A 14 -9.94 51.67 18.43
C TRP A 14 -10.28 51.87 16.96
N VAL A 15 -9.90 52.99 16.36
CA VAL A 15 -10.18 53.27 14.93
C VAL A 15 -9.02 52.86 14.01
N GLY A 16 -7.85 52.55 14.57
CA GLY A 16 -6.66 52.13 13.82
C GLY A 16 -6.63 50.63 13.39
N GLY A 17 -7.66 49.91 13.75
CA GLY A 17 -7.71 48.46 13.49
C GLY A 17 -8.44 48.04 12.22
N CYS A 18 -8.62 48.91 11.22
CA CYS A 18 -9.03 48.46 9.90
C CYS A 18 -7.84 47.80 9.21
N ALA A 19 -7.69 46.53 9.48
CA ALA A 19 -6.72 45.64 8.88
C ALA A 19 -6.68 45.85 7.39
N THR A 20 -5.54 46.21 6.88
CA THR A 20 -5.18 46.03 5.48
C THR A 20 -5.12 44.54 5.20
N SER A 21 -6.27 43.88 5.12
CA SER A 21 -6.34 42.51 4.67
C SER A 21 -6.12 42.52 3.16
N ASP A 22 -5.17 41.70 2.71
CA ASP A 22 -4.94 41.45 1.28
C ASP A 22 -6.12 40.73 0.61
N ASP A 23 -7.16 40.40 1.36
CA ASP A 23 -8.38 39.80 0.83
C ASP A 23 -9.36 40.87 0.33
N PRO A 24 -9.69 40.89 -0.97
CA PRO A 24 -10.64 41.87 -1.54
C PRO A 24 -12.05 41.77 -0.94
N ARG A 25 -12.37 40.66 -0.23
CA ARG A 25 -13.64 40.54 0.50
C ARG A 25 -13.62 41.26 1.84
N GLU A 26 -12.46 41.45 2.44
CA GLU A 26 -12.30 42.14 3.73
C GLU A 26 -11.93 43.63 3.55
N GLY A 27 -11.29 44.01 2.42
CA GLY A 27 -10.85 45.35 2.14
C GLY A 27 -11.95 46.32 1.67
N GLY A 28 -13.11 45.83 1.22
CA GLY A 28 -14.22 46.63 0.79
C GLY A 28 -13.85 47.74 -0.20
N LEU A 29 -14.60 48.85 -0.15
CA LEU A 29 -14.44 49.99 -1.05
C LEU A 29 -13.09 50.73 -0.83
N ILE A 30 -12.52 50.68 0.36
CA ILE A 30 -11.24 51.31 0.71
C ILE A 30 -10.08 50.58 0.06
N GLY A 31 -10.07 49.24 0.05
CA GLY A 31 -9.05 48.42 -0.63
C GLY A 31 -9.04 48.66 -2.13
N TYR A 32 -10.22 48.83 -2.74
CA TYR A 32 -10.34 49.17 -4.15
C TYR A 32 -9.78 50.59 -4.48
N LEU A 33 -10.04 51.56 -3.61
CA LEU A 33 -9.55 52.93 -3.80
C LEU A 33 -8.03 53.05 -3.60
N GLN A 34 -7.43 52.24 -2.73
CA GLN A 34 -5.99 52.24 -2.45
C GLN A 34 -5.16 51.52 -3.50
N HIS A 35 -5.64 50.42 -4.04
CA HIS A 35 -4.85 49.54 -4.93
C HIS A 35 -5.24 49.64 -6.40
N GLY A 36 -6.39 50.28 -6.70
CA GLY A 36 -6.88 50.48 -8.04
C GLY A 36 -7.15 49.18 -8.82
N GLU A 37 -7.55 49.36 -10.06
CA GLU A 37 -7.88 48.27 -10.98
C GLU A 37 -6.69 47.33 -11.24
N LYS A 38 -5.45 47.84 -11.30
CA LYS A 38 -4.23 47.08 -11.53
C LYS A 38 -3.94 46.09 -10.37
N GLY A 39 -4.06 46.53 -9.13
CA GLY A 39 -3.84 45.65 -7.97
C GLY A 39 -4.91 44.56 -7.82
N TYR A 40 -6.12 44.78 -8.36
CA TYR A 40 -7.16 43.77 -8.43
C TYR A 40 -6.82 42.69 -9.49
N GLN A 41 -6.39 43.13 -10.67
CA GLN A 41 -6.00 42.23 -11.76
C GLN A 41 -4.80 41.38 -11.36
N GLU A 42 -3.75 41.95 -10.79
CA GLU A 42 -2.60 41.19 -10.31
C GLU A 42 -2.96 40.11 -9.26
N ARG A 43 -3.96 40.35 -8.43
CA ARG A 43 -4.46 39.35 -7.47
C ARG A 43 -5.28 38.27 -8.15
N LEU A 44 -6.08 38.62 -9.15
CA LEU A 44 -6.79 37.62 -9.95
C LEU A 44 -5.82 36.72 -10.70
N ASP A 45 -4.80 37.27 -11.32
CA ASP A 45 -3.79 36.53 -12.06
C ASP A 45 -3.05 35.56 -11.15
N ARG A 46 -2.61 36.02 -9.97
CA ARG A 46 -1.98 35.13 -8.96
C ARG A 46 -2.90 34.01 -8.50
N ARG A 47 -4.19 34.26 -8.31
CA ARG A 47 -5.16 33.22 -7.96
C ARG A 47 -5.38 32.23 -9.09
N GLN A 48 -5.43 32.71 -10.32
CA GLN A 48 -5.53 31.82 -11.48
C GLN A 48 -4.30 30.94 -11.63
N GLU A 49 -3.10 31.49 -11.41
CA GLU A 49 -1.87 30.70 -11.38
C GLU A 49 -1.89 29.64 -10.26
N GLN A 50 -2.35 30.02 -9.05
CA GLN A 50 -2.49 29.08 -7.94
C GLN A 50 -3.51 27.97 -8.24
N ILE A 51 -4.64 28.32 -8.83
CA ILE A 51 -5.65 27.32 -9.25
C ILE A 51 -5.07 26.38 -10.28
N ALA A 52 -4.39 26.91 -11.31
CA ALA A 52 -3.76 26.09 -12.34
C ALA A 52 -2.69 25.14 -11.76
N ALA A 53 -1.89 25.63 -10.80
CA ALA A 53 -0.90 24.81 -10.11
C ALA A 53 -1.55 23.69 -9.29
N LEU A 54 -2.61 24.00 -8.52
CA LEU A 54 -3.36 23.01 -7.74
C LEU A 54 -4.09 22.00 -8.62
N GLU A 55 -4.61 22.42 -9.77
CA GLU A 55 -5.21 21.50 -10.75
C GLU A 55 -4.19 20.56 -11.38
N ALA A 56 -2.98 21.05 -11.64
CA ALA A 56 -1.88 20.20 -12.13
C ALA A 56 -1.47 19.19 -11.08
N GLU A 57 -1.24 19.63 -9.83
CA GLU A 57 -0.93 18.74 -8.70
C GLU A 57 -2.05 17.71 -8.46
N GLY A 58 -3.31 18.12 -8.56
CA GLY A 58 -4.45 17.21 -8.43
C GLY A 58 -4.49 16.14 -9.53
N LYS A 59 -4.11 16.49 -10.77
CA LYS A 59 -4.01 15.53 -11.87
C LYS A 59 -2.87 14.52 -11.63
N ASP A 60 -1.72 15.02 -11.18
CA ASP A 60 -0.57 14.16 -10.88
C ASP A 60 -0.89 13.20 -9.72
N ALA A 61 -1.53 13.69 -8.66
CA ALA A 61 -1.95 12.87 -7.53
C ALA A 61 -3.00 11.80 -7.92
N THR A 62 -3.92 12.13 -8.85
CA THR A 62 -4.87 11.14 -9.37
C THR A 62 -4.18 10.07 -10.20
N ALA A 63 -3.26 10.46 -11.08
CA ALA A 63 -2.48 9.52 -11.89
C ALA A 63 -1.61 8.59 -11.02
N GLU A 64 -0.97 9.12 -9.98
CA GLU A 64 -0.22 8.32 -9.03
C GLU A 64 -1.12 7.35 -8.26
N THR A 65 -2.31 7.80 -7.85
CA THR A 65 -3.29 6.95 -7.17
C THR A 65 -3.74 5.79 -8.06
N GLU A 66 -3.99 6.02 -9.34
CA GLU A 66 -4.35 4.99 -10.31
C GLU A 66 -3.19 3.99 -10.48
N ARG A 67 -1.97 4.47 -10.63
CA ARG A 67 -0.78 3.61 -10.73
C ARG A 67 -0.59 2.73 -9.49
N LEU A 68 -0.78 3.29 -8.29
CA LEU A 68 -0.69 2.53 -7.05
C LEU A 68 -1.80 1.49 -6.91
N ARG A 69 -3.00 1.77 -7.43
CA ARG A 69 -4.09 0.78 -7.48
C ARG A 69 -3.74 -0.38 -8.40
N GLU A 70 -3.25 -0.10 -9.60
CA GLU A 70 -2.81 -1.13 -10.54
C GLU A 70 -1.70 -2.01 -9.93
N GLU A 71 -0.72 -1.40 -9.24
CA GLU A 71 0.33 -2.13 -8.56
C GLU A 71 -0.22 -3.01 -7.43
N LEU A 72 -1.17 -2.50 -6.64
CA LEU A 72 -1.85 -3.26 -5.60
C LEU A 72 -2.61 -4.46 -6.17
N ASP A 73 -3.33 -4.28 -7.26
CA ASP A 73 -4.10 -5.36 -7.88
C ASP A 73 -3.18 -6.42 -8.49
N ALA A 74 -2.07 -6.02 -9.11
CA ALA A 74 -1.05 -6.94 -9.57
C ALA A 74 -0.43 -7.76 -8.40
N ARG A 75 -0.15 -7.10 -7.27
CA ARG A 75 0.36 -7.78 -6.06
C ARG A 75 -0.64 -8.75 -5.46
N ARG A 76 -1.92 -8.37 -5.42
CA ARG A 76 -2.99 -9.27 -4.96
C ARG A 76 -3.09 -10.51 -5.85
N ALA A 77 -3.09 -10.32 -7.15
CA ALA A 77 -3.13 -11.44 -8.10
C ALA A 77 -1.92 -12.39 -7.93
N GLU A 78 -0.71 -11.85 -7.67
CA GLU A 78 0.47 -12.68 -7.37
C GLU A 78 0.32 -13.47 -6.06
N VAL A 79 -0.23 -12.87 -5.01
CA VAL A 79 -0.51 -13.54 -3.74
C VAL A 79 -1.53 -14.65 -3.92
N ASP A 80 -2.61 -14.39 -4.65
CA ASP A 80 -3.66 -15.39 -4.90
C ASP A 80 -3.13 -16.56 -5.74
N GLN A 81 -2.27 -16.29 -6.72
CA GLN A 81 -1.59 -17.33 -7.47
C GLN A 81 -0.69 -18.21 -6.57
N GLN A 82 0.04 -17.58 -5.65
CA GLN A 82 0.91 -18.34 -4.71
C GLN A 82 0.08 -19.19 -3.75
N ARG A 83 -1.07 -18.69 -3.28
CA ARG A 83 -1.99 -19.48 -2.45
C ARG A 83 -2.57 -20.67 -3.20
N ALA A 84 -2.94 -20.48 -4.45
CA ALA A 84 -3.42 -21.58 -5.28
C ALA A 84 -2.35 -22.67 -5.46
N LEU A 85 -1.09 -22.26 -5.71
CA LEU A 85 0.03 -23.20 -5.83
C LEU A 85 0.32 -23.95 -4.51
N LEU A 86 0.20 -23.29 -3.35
CA LEU A 86 0.31 -23.94 -2.05
C LEU A 86 -0.78 -25.00 -1.87
N GLY A 87 -2.04 -24.67 -2.17
CA GLY A 87 -3.15 -25.63 -2.09
C GLY A 87 -2.97 -26.83 -3.03
N GLU A 88 -2.40 -26.63 -4.23
CA GLU A 88 -2.03 -27.74 -5.12
C GLU A 88 -0.96 -28.64 -4.47
N LEU A 89 0.09 -28.05 -3.88
CA LEU A 89 1.16 -28.81 -3.23
C LEU A 89 0.66 -29.57 -2.01
N GLU A 90 -0.23 -29.00 -1.22
CA GLU A 90 -0.86 -29.68 -0.08
C GLU A 90 -1.65 -30.90 -0.55
N SER A 91 -2.44 -30.75 -1.60
CA SER A 91 -3.19 -31.86 -2.19
C SER A 91 -2.29 -32.96 -2.75
N GLU A 92 -1.18 -32.59 -3.44
CA GLU A 92 -0.18 -33.54 -3.94
C GLU A 92 0.53 -34.27 -2.78
N LEU A 93 0.82 -33.56 -1.70
CA LEU A 93 1.46 -34.11 -0.50
C LEU A 93 0.54 -35.11 0.22
N GLU A 94 -0.75 -34.78 0.36
CA GLU A 94 -1.74 -35.71 0.92
C GLU A 94 -1.89 -36.98 0.10
N ALA A 95 -1.88 -36.85 -1.22
CA ALA A 95 -1.92 -38.02 -2.11
C ALA A 95 -0.68 -38.88 -1.94
N LEU A 96 0.51 -38.27 -1.94
CA LEU A 96 1.78 -38.97 -1.74
C LEU A 96 1.85 -39.61 -0.35
N SER A 97 1.35 -38.98 0.70
CA SER A 97 1.31 -39.54 2.06
C SER A 97 0.49 -40.84 2.09
N ARG A 98 -0.66 -40.86 1.42
CA ARG A 98 -1.47 -42.11 1.30
C ARG A 98 -0.77 -43.19 0.51
N ASP A 99 -0.15 -42.85 -0.63
CA ASP A 99 0.61 -43.82 -1.43
C ASP A 99 1.79 -44.44 -0.61
N VAL A 100 2.44 -43.65 0.25
CA VAL A 100 3.55 -44.10 1.10
C VAL A 100 3.08 -44.95 2.26
N GLU A 101 1.86 -44.76 2.77
CA GLU A 101 1.27 -45.63 3.82
C GLU A 101 1.01 -47.04 3.31
N GLU A 102 0.81 -47.23 2.02
CA GLU A 102 0.61 -48.51 1.38
C GLU A 102 1.92 -49.28 1.13
N LEU A 103 3.09 -48.62 1.28
CA LEU A 103 4.40 -49.25 1.06
C LEU A 103 4.80 -50.21 2.21
N PRO A 104 5.59 -51.28 1.93
CA PRO A 104 6.15 -52.11 2.96
C PRO A 104 7.02 -51.31 3.94
N ALA A 105 6.88 -51.57 5.24
CA ALA A 105 7.53 -50.81 6.32
C ALA A 105 9.08 -50.69 6.18
N SER A 106 9.71 -51.67 5.54
CA SER A 106 11.17 -51.70 5.32
C SER A 106 11.66 -50.65 4.31
N SER A 107 10.80 -50.24 3.35
CA SER A 107 11.13 -49.29 2.28
C SER A 107 10.47 -47.94 2.47
N ALA A 108 9.42 -47.86 3.29
CA ALA A 108 8.62 -46.65 3.50
C ALA A 108 9.30 -45.63 4.43
N ALA A 109 10.11 -46.06 5.39
CA ALA A 109 10.60 -45.20 6.49
C ALA A 109 11.38 -43.96 6.03
N ASP A 110 12.16 -44.05 4.96
CA ASP A 110 12.93 -42.91 4.44
C ASP A 110 12.04 -41.92 3.69
N VAL A 111 11.11 -42.46 2.90
CA VAL A 111 10.17 -41.62 2.14
C VAL A 111 9.21 -40.93 3.09
N GLN A 112 8.72 -41.63 4.13
CA GLN A 112 7.87 -41.03 5.18
C GLN A 112 8.56 -39.86 5.89
N ARG A 113 9.85 -40.00 6.24
CA ARG A 113 10.60 -38.90 6.85
C ARG A 113 10.73 -37.70 5.95
N SER A 114 10.96 -37.91 4.67
CA SER A 114 11.05 -36.83 3.68
C SER A 114 9.70 -36.16 3.45
N VAL A 115 8.60 -36.91 3.37
CA VAL A 115 7.23 -36.39 3.28
C VAL A 115 6.91 -35.51 4.49
N ALA A 116 7.22 -35.98 5.70
CA ALA A 116 7.02 -35.21 6.93
C ALA A 116 7.91 -33.95 7.01
N ALA A 117 9.07 -33.93 6.35
CA ALA A 117 9.91 -32.75 6.25
C ALA A 117 9.28 -31.69 5.30
N VAL A 118 8.82 -32.11 4.14
CA VAL A 118 8.11 -31.25 3.16
C VAL A 118 6.83 -30.68 3.76
N GLN A 119 6.08 -31.48 4.51
CA GLN A 119 4.87 -31.02 5.20
C GLN A 119 5.16 -29.87 6.17
N ARG A 120 6.19 -30.02 7.02
CA ARG A 120 6.60 -28.98 7.96
C ARG A 120 7.07 -27.71 7.26
N GLU A 121 7.75 -27.83 6.13
CA GLU A 121 8.20 -26.68 5.37
C GLU A 121 7.02 -25.95 4.70
N LEU A 122 6.01 -26.69 4.22
CA LEU A 122 4.77 -26.14 3.71
C LEU A 122 4.00 -25.36 4.79
N GLU A 123 3.83 -25.95 5.98
CA GLU A 123 3.19 -25.30 7.12
C GLU A 123 3.91 -24.01 7.53
N THR A 124 5.26 -24.02 7.56
CA THR A 124 6.03 -22.80 7.86
C THR A 124 5.88 -21.74 6.80
N LEU A 125 5.79 -22.13 5.53
CA LEU A 125 5.59 -21.21 4.41
C LEU A 125 4.20 -20.55 4.42
N ASP A 126 3.18 -21.28 4.84
CA ASP A 126 1.83 -20.72 4.93
C ASP A 126 1.71 -19.74 6.11
N GLN A 127 2.38 -20.00 7.22
CA GLN A 127 2.39 -19.14 8.40
C GLN A 127 3.28 -17.90 8.26
N ASP A 128 4.29 -17.92 7.40
CA ASP A 128 5.24 -16.82 7.23
C ASP A 128 4.69 -15.75 6.28
N THR A 129 3.98 -14.80 6.88
CA THR A 129 3.40 -13.65 6.16
C THR A 129 4.43 -12.56 5.82
N GLU A 130 5.63 -12.60 6.44
CA GLU A 130 6.67 -11.59 6.25
C GLU A 130 7.60 -11.90 5.08
N LEU A 131 7.57 -13.12 4.57
CA LEU A 131 8.41 -13.54 3.46
C LEU A 131 8.11 -12.74 2.19
N MET A 132 9.16 -12.16 1.60
CA MET A 132 9.02 -11.48 0.33
C MET A 132 8.45 -12.41 -0.74
N LEU A 133 7.50 -11.94 -1.55
CA LEU A 133 6.81 -12.72 -2.60
C LEU A 133 7.78 -13.51 -3.49
N LYS A 134 8.92 -12.92 -3.85
CA LYS A 134 9.96 -13.60 -4.66
C LYS A 134 10.58 -14.79 -3.96
N GLU A 135 10.85 -14.68 -2.67
CA GLU A 135 11.44 -15.76 -1.88
C GLU A 135 10.43 -16.87 -1.65
N ARG A 136 9.20 -16.52 -1.30
CA ARG A 136 8.09 -17.46 -1.18
C ARG A 136 7.90 -18.28 -2.46
N ARG A 137 7.90 -17.63 -3.61
CA ARG A 137 7.82 -18.30 -4.93
C ARG A 137 8.98 -19.26 -5.19
N ARG A 138 10.20 -18.88 -4.79
CA ARG A 138 11.39 -19.77 -4.92
C ARG A 138 11.23 -21.02 -4.08
N ARG A 139 10.79 -20.89 -2.83
CA ARG A 139 10.55 -22.01 -1.92
C ARG A 139 9.43 -22.92 -2.42
N ILE A 140 8.31 -22.37 -2.85
CA ILE A 140 7.22 -23.13 -3.49
C ILE A 140 7.75 -23.98 -4.66
N ASN A 141 8.55 -23.38 -5.54
CA ASN A 141 9.13 -24.11 -6.68
C ASN A 141 10.14 -25.19 -6.26
N ALA A 142 10.88 -24.98 -5.17
CA ALA A 142 11.79 -25.98 -4.62
C ALA A 142 11.01 -27.17 -4.06
N LEU A 143 9.98 -26.93 -3.24
CA LEU A 143 9.11 -27.97 -2.69
C LEU A 143 8.39 -28.77 -3.78
N ARG A 144 7.94 -28.12 -4.83
CA ARG A 144 7.33 -28.82 -5.99
C ARG A 144 8.29 -29.80 -6.65
N LYS A 145 9.56 -29.42 -6.81
CA LYS A 145 10.59 -30.32 -7.34
C LYS A 145 10.86 -31.50 -6.41
N GLU A 146 10.93 -31.22 -5.12
CA GLU A 146 11.16 -32.25 -4.11
C GLU A 146 10.02 -33.25 -4.05
N LEU A 147 8.77 -32.79 -4.03
CA LEU A 147 7.58 -33.64 -4.11
C LEU A 147 7.58 -34.54 -5.35
N LYS A 148 7.96 -33.99 -6.51
CA LYS A 148 8.08 -34.78 -7.73
C LYS A 148 9.11 -35.92 -7.59
N LEU A 149 10.27 -35.60 -7.04
CA LEU A 149 11.31 -36.63 -6.80
C LEU A 149 10.87 -37.70 -5.79
N LEU A 150 10.17 -37.31 -4.73
CA LEU A 150 9.64 -38.25 -3.75
C LEU A 150 8.56 -39.14 -4.36
N ARG A 151 7.71 -38.62 -5.22
CA ARG A 151 6.70 -39.38 -5.95
C ARG A 151 7.33 -40.40 -6.90
N GLU A 152 8.35 -40.01 -7.66
CA GLU A 152 9.11 -40.92 -8.52
C GLU A 152 9.79 -42.04 -7.68
N ARG A 153 10.36 -41.70 -6.53
CA ARG A 153 10.96 -42.65 -5.62
C ARG A 153 9.92 -43.60 -5.02
N ALA A 154 8.79 -43.13 -4.59
CA ALA A 154 7.68 -43.96 -4.09
C ALA A 154 7.18 -44.94 -5.16
N SER A 155 6.98 -44.45 -6.40
CA SER A 155 6.55 -45.33 -7.50
C SER A 155 7.51 -46.43 -7.85
N LEU A 156 8.83 -46.22 -7.71
CA LEU A 156 9.84 -47.27 -7.90
C LEU A 156 9.76 -48.33 -6.80
N LEU A 157 9.42 -47.95 -5.57
CA LEU A 157 9.30 -48.87 -4.45
C LEU A 157 8.00 -49.71 -4.50
N THR A 158 6.98 -49.27 -5.20
CA THR A 158 5.74 -50.04 -5.44
C THR A 158 5.87 -51.08 -6.54
N THR A 159 6.90 -50.96 -7.40
CA THR A 159 7.13 -51.89 -8.53
C THR A 159 8.11 -53.00 -8.22
N LEU A 160 8.72 -53.00 -7.04
CA LEU A 160 9.64 -54.04 -6.54
C LEU A 160 8.94 -55.01 -5.59
#